data_ea27a4118f08eb9768b6b0b81704eb0a
#
_entry.id   ea27a4118f08eb9768b6b0b81704eb0a
#
_cell.length_a   1.000
_cell.length_b   1.000
_cell.length_c   1.000
_cell.angle_alpha   90.00
_cell.angle_beta   90.00
_cell.angle_gamma   90.00
#
_symmetry.space_group_name_H-M   'P 1'
#
loop_
_entity.id
_entity.type
_entity.pdbx_description
1 polymer ?
#
loop_
_entity_poly.entity_id
_entity_poly.type
_entity_poly.pdbx_seq_one_letter_code
_entity_poly.pdbx_strand_id
1 'polypeptide(L)'
;MKKLHVQLSESDRTYLEDLLRRGELPVKIYRRALALLELERGKTYTAVAETVQVTNITVSTWSKKYREVGLTMLSDQPRSGRPLEIDGAQRAKVTALACSDPPEGYARWSLRLLAEKVVELGYVEQISHTQVADILKKTT
;
A
#
# COMPACT_ATOMS: atom_id res chain seq x y z
N MET A 1 -39.24 -5.90 10.29
CA MET A 1 -37.87 -6.45 10.47
C MET A 1 -36.83 -5.37 10.24
N LYS A 2 -35.95 -5.16 11.21
CA LYS A 2 -34.83 -4.28 11.00
C LYS A 2 -33.81 -4.95 10.04
N LYS A 3 -33.48 -4.27 8.98
CA LYS A 3 -32.47 -4.75 8.04
C LYS A 3 -31.09 -4.60 8.63
N LEU A 4 -30.35 -5.69 8.76
CA LEU A 4 -28.96 -5.64 9.20
C LEU A 4 -28.06 -5.31 8.01
N HIS A 5 -27.31 -4.24 8.13
CA HIS A 5 -26.33 -3.83 7.10
C HIS A 5 -25.08 -4.68 7.13
N VAL A 6 -24.74 -5.24 8.29
CA VAL A 6 -23.56 -6.06 8.52
C VAL A 6 -23.96 -7.23 9.42
N GLN A 7 -23.51 -8.43 9.04
CA GLN A 7 -23.63 -9.62 9.88
C GLN A 7 -22.22 -10.08 10.24
N LEU A 8 -21.86 -9.92 11.51
CA LEU A 8 -20.56 -10.34 12.01
C LEU A 8 -20.63 -11.79 12.47
N SER A 9 -19.61 -12.59 12.12
CA SER A 9 -19.45 -13.90 12.73
C SER A 9 -19.08 -13.71 14.21
N GLU A 10 -19.30 -14.74 15.01
CA GLU A 10 -18.98 -14.68 16.44
C GLU A 10 -17.51 -14.39 16.68
N SER A 11 -16.62 -15.01 15.90
CA SER A 11 -15.17 -14.76 15.98
C SER A 11 -14.81 -13.33 15.59
N ASP A 12 -15.44 -12.78 14.55
CA ASP A 12 -15.20 -11.39 14.12
C ASP A 12 -15.68 -10.41 15.20
N ARG A 13 -16.83 -10.65 15.79
CA ARG A 13 -17.35 -9.82 16.87
C ARG A 13 -16.40 -9.80 18.06
N THR A 14 -15.95 -10.95 18.49
CA THR A 14 -15.02 -11.07 19.61
C THR A 14 -13.71 -10.37 19.31
N TYR A 15 -13.20 -10.53 18.10
CA TYR A 15 -11.98 -9.84 17.66
C TYR A 15 -12.13 -8.32 17.72
N LEU A 16 -13.24 -7.77 17.21
CA LEU A 16 -13.50 -6.34 17.22
C LEU A 16 -13.66 -5.79 18.64
N GLU A 17 -14.35 -6.51 19.49
CA GLU A 17 -14.52 -6.11 20.90
C GLU A 17 -13.19 -6.08 21.64
N ASP A 18 -12.36 -7.10 21.46
CA ASP A 18 -11.02 -7.15 22.05
C ASP A 18 -10.13 -6.02 21.52
N LEU A 19 -10.21 -5.75 20.22
CA LEU A 19 -9.44 -4.68 19.58
C LEU A 19 -9.78 -3.32 20.21
N LEU A 20 -11.05 -3.04 20.44
CA LEU A 20 -11.49 -1.79 21.05
C LEU A 20 -11.08 -1.65 22.52
N ARG A 21 -10.87 -2.75 23.22
CA ARG A 21 -10.42 -2.75 24.62
C ARG A 21 -8.95 -2.46 24.79
N ARG A 22 -8.13 -2.62 23.76
CA ARG A 22 -6.68 -2.52 23.85
C ARG A 22 -6.18 -1.12 24.16
N GLY A 23 -6.95 -0.07 23.89
CA GLY A 23 -6.60 1.31 24.25
C GLY A 23 -5.55 1.97 23.36
N GLU A 24 -4.65 1.23 22.75
CA GLU A 24 -3.65 1.75 21.82
C GLU A 24 -4.02 1.33 20.40
N LEU A 25 -4.81 2.18 19.74
CA LEU A 25 -5.33 1.86 18.42
C LEU A 25 -5.38 3.12 17.58
N PRO A 26 -4.89 3.07 16.31
CA PRO A 26 -5.06 4.21 15.41
C PRO A 26 -6.54 4.59 15.30
N VAL A 27 -6.83 5.87 15.31
CA VAL A 27 -8.20 6.39 15.25
C VAL A 27 -8.97 5.82 14.06
N LYS A 28 -8.31 5.68 12.94
CA LYS A 28 -8.89 5.11 11.71
C LYS A 28 -9.44 3.71 11.95
N ILE A 29 -8.63 2.84 12.55
CA ILE A 29 -9.02 1.45 12.84
C ILE A 29 -10.12 1.42 13.90
N TYR A 30 -10.00 2.25 14.93
CA TYR A 30 -11.01 2.36 15.99
C TYR A 30 -12.38 2.72 15.42
N ARG A 31 -12.45 3.74 14.57
CA ARG A 31 -13.71 4.17 13.96
C ARG A 31 -14.35 3.09 13.10
N ARG A 32 -13.55 2.39 12.31
CA ARG A 32 -14.04 1.30 11.45
C ARG A 32 -14.55 0.13 12.28
N ALA A 33 -13.81 -0.28 13.29
CA ALA A 33 -14.21 -1.37 14.17
C ALA A 33 -15.51 -1.03 14.92
N LEU A 34 -15.60 0.16 15.48
CA LEU A 34 -16.79 0.62 16.17
C LEU A 34 -17.98 0.69 15.24
N ALA A 35 -17.80 1.19 14.02
CA ALA A 35 -18.86 1.28 13.02
C ALA A 35 -19.43 -0.10 12.68
N LEU A 36 -18.59 -1.11 12.49
CA LEU A 36 -19.05 -2.47 12.21
C LEU A 36 -19.86 -3.05 13.36
N LEU A 37 -19.41 -2.86 14.60
CA LEU A 37 -20.14 -3.34 15.77
C LEU A 37 -21.50 -2.65 15.94
N GLU A 38 -21.56 -1.35 15.71
CA GLU A 38 -22.81 -0.59 15.81
C GLU A 38 -23.78 -0.98 14.69
N LEU A 39 -23.30 -1.22 13.47
CA LEU A 39 -24.13 -1.67 12.36
C LEU A 39 -24.74 -3.05 12.64
N GLU A 40 -23.99 -3.95 13.26
CA GLU A 40 -24.48 -5.25 13.63
C GLU A 40 -25.63 -5.15 14.66
N ARG A 41 -25.58 -4.14 15.53
CA ARG A 41 -26.66 -3.89 16.50
C ARG A 41 -27.95 -3.39 15.86
N GLY A 42 -27.94 -3.19 14.53
CA GLY A 42 -29.12 -2.77 13.79
C GLY A 42 -29.26 -1.26 13.60
N LYS A 43 -28.22 -0.50 13.89
CA LYS A 43 -28.25 0.96 13.69
C LYS A 43 -28.17 1.31 12.22
N THR A 44 -28.75 2.46 11.87
CA THR A 44 -28.69 2.97 10.49
C THR A 44 -27.31 3.55 10.17
N TYR A 45 -27.00 3.70 8.90
CA TYR A 45 -25.76 4.35 8.46
C TYR A 45 -25.63 5.76 9.02
N THR A 46 -26.73 6.52 9.04
CA THR A 46 -26.73 7.89 9.56
C THR A 46 -26.41 7.93 11.05
N ALA A 47 -27.03 7.03 11.83
CA ALA A 47 -26.80 6.95 13.28
C ALA A 47 -25.34 6.58 13.60
N VAL A 48 -24.78 5.61 12.87
CA VAL A 48 -23.38 5.19 13.05
C VAL A 48 -22.44 6.31 12.61
N ALA A 49 -22.75 6.99 11.51
CA ALA A 49 -21.94 8.12 11.02
C ALA A 49 -21.81 9.22 12.07
N GLU A 50 -22.90 9.55 12.76
CA GLU A 50 -22.89 10.52 13.86
C GLU A 50 -22.02 10.03 15.02
N THR A 51 -22.11 8.75 15.38
CA THR A 51 -21.36 8.16 16.49
C THR A 51 -19.85 8.20 16.22
N VAL A 52 -19.43 7.85 15.01
CA VAL A 52 -17.99 7.78 14.66
C VAL A 52 -17.50 9.04 13.97
N GLN A 53 -18.35 10.04 13.80
CA GLN A 53 -18.01 11.36 13.25
C GLN A 53 -17.47 11.29 11.80
N VAL A 54 -18.17 10.56 10.95
CA VAL A 54 -17.88 10.47 9.51
C VAL A 54 -19.17 10.65 8.74
N THR A 55 -19.11 10.66 7.41
CA THR A 55 -20.32 10.74 6.59
C THR A 55 -21.01 9.38 6.50
N ASN A 56 -22.31 9.37 6.22
CA ASN A 56 -23.06 8.14 6.03
C ASN A 56 -22.55 7.35 4.81
N ILE A 57 -22.05 8.04 3.80
CA ILE A 57 -21.43 7.41 2.61
C ILE A 57 -20.20 6.60 3.02
N THR A 58 -19.37 7.14 3.91
CA THR A 58 -18.20 6.46 4.43
C THR A 58 -18.58 5.17 5.17
N VAL A 59 -19.60 5.23 6.02
CA VAL A 59 -20.10 4.05 6.77
C VAL A 59 -20.63 3.00 5.79
N SER A 60 -21.39 3.42 4.78
CA SER A 60 -21.89 2.53 3.74
C SER A 60 -20.74 1.83 2.99
N THR A 61 -19.67 2.57 2.67
CA THR A 61 -18.49 2.04 2.02
C THR A 61 -17.81 0.97 2.90
N TRP A 62 -17.68 1.24 4.19
CA TRP A 62 -17.10 0.27 5.15
C TRP A 62 -17.93 -1.01 5.23
N SER A 63 -19.25 -0.89 5.26
CA SER A 63 -20.18 -2.03 5.26
C SER A 63 -19.96 -2.90 4.02
N LYS A 64 -19.85 -2.26 2.86
CA LYS A 64 -19.59 -2.94 1.59
C LYS A 64 -18.26 -3.67 1.60
N LYS A 65 -17.20 -2.98 2.05
CA LYS A 65 -15.86 -3.57 2.12
C LYS A 65 -15.82 -4.78 3.06
N TYR A 66 -16.49 -4.69 4.18
CA TYR A 66 -16.56 -5.82 5.11
C TYR A 66 -17.20 -7.05 4.44
N ARG A 67 -18.25 -6.85 3.66
CA ARG A 67 -18.92 -7.94 2.94
C ARG A 67 -18.03 -8.55 1.85
N GLU A 68 -17.13 -7.75 1.28
CA GLU A 68 -16.21 -8.19 0.21
C GLU A 68 -14.94 -8.86 0.74
N VAL A 69 -14.31 -8.27 1.75
CA VAL A 69 -12.97 -8.69 2.19
C VAL A 69 -12.87 -9.02 3.68
N GLY A 70 -13.95 -8.89 4.44
CA GLY A 70 -13.97 -9.19 5.87
C GLY A 70 -13.17 -8.17 6.68
N LEU A 71 -12.54 -8.64 7.76
CA LEU A 71 -11.81 -7.77 8.70
C LEU A 71 -10.56 -7.11 8.11
N THR A 72 -10.10 -7.53 6.94
CA THR A 72 -8.98 -6.86 6.28
C THR A 72 -9.31 -5.42 5.91
N MET A 73 -10.60 -5.06 5.88
CA MET A 73 -11.03 -3.68 5.62
C MET A 73 -10.63 -2.70 6.72
N LEU A 74 -10.28 -3.18 7.93
CA LEU A 74 -9.87 -2.31 9.03
C LEU A 74 -8.58 -1.54 8.71
N SER A 75 -7.69 -2.16 7.94
CA SER A 75 -6.45 -1.53 7.50
C SER A 75 -6.57 -1.12 6.04
N ASP A 76 -5.89 -0.02 5.68
CA ASP A 76 -5.83 0.39 4.29
C ASP A 76 -5.01 -0.61 3.48
N GLN A 77 -5.49 -0.91 2.29
CA GLN A 77 -4.72 -1.71 1.35
C GLN A 77 -3.55 -0.88 0.81
N PRO A 78 -2.38 -1.50 0.64
CA PRO A 78 -1.26 -0.80 0.04
C PRO A 78 -1.65 -0.29 -1.35
N ARG A 79 -1.33 0.97 -1.62
CA ARG A 79 -1.55 1.52 -2.96
C ARG A 79 -0.43 1.03 -3.87
N SER A 80 -0.77 0.75 -5.13
CA SER A 80 0.23 0.32 -6.11
C SER A 80 1.34 1.36 -6.33
N GLY A 81 1.04 2.63 -6.07
CA GLY A 81 1.98 3.72 -6.28
C GLY A 81 2.26 3.96 -7.76
N ARG A 82 3.32 4.69 -8.03
CA ARG A 82 3.76 4.94 -9.40
C ARG A 82 4.26 3.64 -10.02
N PRO A 83 3.81 3.29 -11.24
CA PRO A 83 4.34 2.10 -11.92
C PRO A 83 5.86 2.17 -12.09
N LEU A 84 6.53 1.04 -11.92
CA LEU A 84 7.98 0.97 -12.11
C LEU A 84 8.29 1.08 -13.60
N GLU A 85 9.08 2.08 -13.96
CA GLU A 85 9.57 2.25 -15.33
C GLU A 85 10.72 1.28 -15.64
N ILE A 86 11.43 0.87 -14.59
CA ILE A 86 12.58 -0.03 -14.70
C ILE A 86 12.28 -1.26 -13.84
N ASP A 87 12.21 -2.42 -14.47
CA ASP A 87 11.90 -3.69 -13.80
C ASP A 87 13.17 -4.32 -13.17
N GLY A 88 12.99 -5.47 -12.50
CA GLY A 88 14.09 -6.18 -11.83
C GLY A 88 15.17 -6.66 -12.78
N ALA A 89 14.80 -7.10 -13.98
CA ALA A 89 15.77 -7.54 -14.99
C ALA A 89 16.63 -6.38 -15.49
N GLN A 90 16.01 -5.22 -15.71
CA GLN A 90 16.74 -4.02 -16.11
C GLN A 90 17.68 -3.53 -15.00
N ARG A 91 17.24 -3.58 -13.75
CA ARG A 91 18.07 -3.25 -12.58
C ARG A 91 19.29 -4.17 -12.47
N ALA A 92 19.09 -5.46 -12.70
CA ALA A 92 20.16 -6.43 -12.67
C ALA A 92 21.19 -6.15 -13.76
N LYS A 93 20.75 -5.77 -14.96
CA LYS A 93 21.66 -5.38 -16.07
C LYS A 93 22.46 -4.14 -15.73
N VAL A 94 21.85 -3.12 -15.14
CA VAL A 94 22.55 -1.89 -14.70
C VAL A 94 23.60 -2.24 -13.65
N THR A 95 23.26 -3.05 -12.67
CA THR A 95 24.16 -3.47 -11.60
C THR A 95 25.34 -4.28 -12.16
N ALA A 96 25.05 -5.22 -13.07
CA ALA A 96 26.09 -6.04 -13.71
C ALA A 96 27.06 -5.18 -14.51
N LEU A 97 26.55 -4.19 -15.24
CA LEU A 97 27.40 -3.26 -16.01
C LEU A 97 28.28 -2.44 -15.07
N ALA A 98 27.76 -1.97 -13.96
CA ALA A 98 28.53 -1.20 -12.96
C ALA A 98 29.65 -2.03 -12.34
N CYS A 99 29.47 -3.34 -12.25
CA CYS A 99 30.49 -4.27 -11.73
C CYS A 99 31.48 -4.72 -12.80
N SER A 100 31.26 -4.38 -14.07
CA SER A 100 32.19 -4.69 -15.17
C SER A 100 33.23 -3.60 -15.32
N ASP A 101 34.24 -3.84 -16.19
CA ASP A 101 35.25 -2.86 -16.48
C ASP A 101 34.66 -1.65 -17.21
N PRO A 102 35.10 -0.40 -16.89
CA PRO A 102 34.64 0.78 -17.61
C PRO A 102 35.10 0.75 -19.07
N PRO A 103 34.44 1.56 -19.95
CA PRO A 103 34.84 1.64 -21.36
C PRO A 103 36.23 2.14 -21.54
N GLU A 104 36.82 1.84 -22.68
CA GLU A 104 38.13 2.32 -23.05
C GLU A 104 38.23 3.85 -22.95
N GLY A 105 39.28 4.33 -22.32
CA GLY A 105 39.47 5.76 -22.07
C GLY A 105 38.99 6.24 -20.71
N TYR A 106 38.34 5.35 -19.92
CA TYR A 106 37.84 5.69 -18.60
C TYR A 106 38.44 4.78 -17.53
N ALA A 107 38.92 5.39 -16.44
CA ALA A 107 39.54 4.64 -15.34
C ALA A 107 38.48 3.97 -14.44
N ARG A 108 37.29 4.53 -14.38
CA ARG A 108 36.19 4.01 -13.53
C ARG A 108 34.83 4.48 -14.06
N TRP A 109 33.75 3.78 -13.61
CA TRP A 109 32.41 4.20 -13.90
C TRP A 109 32.03 5.45 -13.11
N SER A 110 31.37 6.41 -13.80
CA SER A 110 30.62 7.48 -13.14
C SER A 110 29.15 7.20 -13.34
N LEU A 111 28.28 7.82 -12.51
CA LEU A 111 26.84 7.64 -12.64
C LEU A 111 26.34 8.10 -14.00
N ARG A 112 26.86 9.21 -14.52
CA ARG A 112 26.46 9.73 -15.83
C ARG A 112 26.92 8.83 -16.97
N LEU A 113 28.14 8.33 -16.90
CA LEU A 113 28.66 7.40 -17.90
C LEU A 113 27.85 6.11 -17.92
N LEU A 114 27.52 5.59 -16.74
CA LEU A 114 26.71 4.39 -16.60
C LEU A 114 25.32 4.60 -17.19
N ALA A 115 24.69 5.75 -16.91
CA ALA A 115 23.38 6.11 -17.47
C ALA A 115 23.40 6.15 -18.98
N GLU A 116 24.45 6.75 -19.58
CA GLU A 116 24.61 6.79 -21.04
C GLU A 116 24.78 5.40 -21.63
N LYS A 117 25.60 4.57 -21.01
CA LYS A 117 25.88 3.22 -21.53
C LYS A 117 24.68 2.27 -21.45
N VAL A 118 23.88 2.34 -20.38
CA VAL A 118 22.68 1.47 -20.29
C VAL A 118 21.65 1.82 -21.35
N VAL A 119 21.54 3.09 -21.74
CA VAL A 119 20.68 3.52 -22.85
C VAL A 119 21.28 3.09 -24.19
N GLU A 120 22.57 3.30 -24.40
CA GLU A 120 23.28 2.92 -25.61
C GLU A 120 23.20 1.42 -25.88
N LEU A 121 23.30 0.60 -24.83
CA LEU A 121 23.21 -0.86 -24.93
C LEU A 121 21.77 -1.37 -25.04
N GLY A 122 20.79 -0.50 -24.95
CA GLY A 122 19.38 -0.86 -25.07
C GLY A 122 18.80 -1.54 -23.84
N TYR A 123 19.44 -1.44 -22.68
CA TYR A 123 18.94 -2.03 -21.44
C TYR A 123 17.72 -1.30 -20.90
N VAL A 124 17.68 0.03 -21.09
CA VAL A 124 16.55 0.89 -20.74
C VAL A 124 16.37 1.92 -21.85
N GLU A 125 15.17 2.47 -21.98
CA GLU A 125 14.91 3.54 -22.98
C GLU A 125 15.48 4.88 -22.54
N GLN A 126 15.34 5.18 -21.26
CA GLN A 126 15.79 6.44 -20.68
C GLN A 126 16.04 6.26 -19.19
N ILE A 127 17.13 6.87 -18.69
CA ILE A 127 17.45 6.82 -17.26
C ILE A 127 18.32 8.03 -16.90
N SER A 128 18.08 8.58 -15.70
CA SER A 128 18.91 9.66 -15.15
C SER A 128 20.05 9.09 -14.30
N HIS A 129 21.11 9.87 -14.10
CA HIS A 129 22.21 9.46 -13.23
C HIS A 129 21.75 9.29 -11.77
N THR A 130 20.77 10.08 -11.32
CA THR A 130 20.17 9.94 -9.99
C THR A 130 19.46 8.61 -9.83
N GLN A 131 18.73 8.18 -10.86
CA GLN A 131 18.04 6.90 -10.86
C GLN A 131 19.01 5.72 -10.86
N VAL A 132 20.14 5.83 -11.57
CA VAL A 132 21.22 4.84 -11.51
C VAL A 132 21.76 4.74 -10.09
N ALA A 133 22.00 5.88 -9.42
CA ALA A 133 22.47 5.90 -8.04
C ALA A 133 21.50 5.17 -7.10
N ASP A 134 20.20 5.40 -7.26
CA ASP A 134 19.18 4.74 -6.47
C ASP A 134 19.17 3.22 -6.66
N ILE A 135 19.33 2.76 -7.90
CA ILE A 135 19.40 1.33 -8.23
C ILE A 135 20.62 0.69 -7.54
N LEU A 136 21.79 1.30 -7.65
CA LEU A 136 23.03 0.78 -7.04
C LEU A 136 22.94 0.78 -5.51
N LYS A 137 22.32 1.79 -4.93
CA LYS A 137 22.13 1.90 -3.49
C LYS A 137 21.26 0.78 -2.92
N LYS A 138 20.19 0.42 -3.62
CA LYS A 138 19.27 -0.64 -3.20
C LYS A 138 19.84 -2.03 -3.37
N THR A 139 20.88 -2.19 -4.19
CA THR A 139 21.48 -3.49 -4.48
C THR A 139 22.63 -3.81 -3.51
N THR A 140 23.14 -2.83 -2.81
CA THR A 140 24.13 -3.02 -1.75
C THR A 140 23.43 -3.00 -0.40
#